data_063100c1273fea68e7930a59b56c3562
#
_entry.id   063100c1273fea68e7930a59b56c3562
#
_cell.length_a   1.000
_cell.length_b   1.000
_cell.length_c   1.000
_cell.angle_alpha   90.00
_cell.angle_beta   90.00
_cell.angle_gamma   90.00
#
_symmetry.space_group_name_H-M   'P 1'
#
loop_
_entity.id
_entity.type
_entity.pdbx_description
1 polymer ?
#
loop_
_entity_poly.entity_id
_entity_poly.type
_entity_poly.pdbx_seq_one_letter_code
_entity_poly.pdbx_strand_id
1 'polypeptide(L)'
;MLTPVYEEQFHDHSYGFRPNRCAQQAIITALDRMNDGYDWIVDIDLEKFFDTVNHDKLMTLMGKTIKDGEVISIIRKFPASGIKEDDEYRESVIGTRQGGNLSPLLANIMRNELDKEMEQRGLNFVRYADDCINMVGSEMSAKRVMRNITRFIEEKLGLKVNTTKSKVDK
;
A
#
# COMPACT_ATOMS: atom_id res chain seq x y z
N MET A 1 -11.74 13.22 9.30
CA MET A 1 -12.79 13.13 8.28
C MET A 1 -12.25 13.11 6.84
N LEU A 2 -11.07 12.52 6.63
CA LEU A 2 -10.50 12.37 5.28
C LEU A 2 -10.95 11.07 4.60
N THR A 3 -11.33 10.05 5.38
CA THR A 3 -11.72 8.73 4.87
C THR A 3 -12.78 8.79 3.76
N PRO A 4 -13.91 9.52 3.89
CA PRO A 4 -14.91 9.56 2.83
C PRO A 4 -14.38 10.12 1.51
N VAL A 5 -13.43 11.05 1.57
CA VAL A 5 -12.85 11.70 0.38
C VAL A 5 -11.97 10.75 -0.42
N TYR A 6 -11.29 9.82 0.26
CA TYR A 6 -10.39 8.86 -0.38
C TYR A 6 -11.04 7.51 -0.64
N GLU A 7 -12.13 7.17 0.07
CA GLU A 7 -12.79 5.86 -0.05
C GLU A 7 -13.23 5.57 -1.49
N GLU A 8 -13.76 6.57 -2.18
CA GLU A 8 -14.20 6.45 -3.58
C GLU A 8 -13.04 6.28 -4.58
N GLN A 9 -11.80 6.54 -4.15
CA GLN A 9 -10.62 6.45 -4.99
C GLN A 9 -9.87 5.14 -4.83
N PHE A 10 -10.18 4.38 -3.77
CA PHE A 10 -9.50 3.11 -3.48
C PHE A 10 -10.06 1.99 -4.35
N HIS A 11 -9.15 1.17 -4.86
CA HIS A 11 -9.49 0.03 -5.69
C HIS A 11 -10.41 -0.97 -4.97
N ASP A 12 -11.31 -1.62 -5.70
CA ASP A 12 -12.26 -2.57 -5.12
C ASP A 12 -11.62 -3.81 -4.51
N HIS A 13 -10.45 -4.21 -4.99
CA HIS A 13 -9.68 -5.33 -4.45
C HIS A 13 -8.73 -4.93 -3.29
N SER A 14 -8.87 -3.73 -2.75
CA SER A 14 -8.22 -3.28 -1.53
C SER A 14 -9.20 -3.32 -0.36
N TYR A 15 -8.91 -4.08 0.67
CA TYR A 15 -9.87 -4.39 1.75
C TYR A 15 -9.45 -3.87 3.12
N GLY A 16 -8.16 -3.80 3.42
CA GLY A 16 -7.67 -3.45 4.75
C GLY A 16 -7.89 -1.97 5.13
N PHE A 17 -8.28 -1.74 6.38
CA PHE A 17 -8.49 -0.40 6.96
C PHE A 17 -9.53 0.45 6.23
N ARG A 18 -10.53 -0.17 5.64
CA ARG A 18 -11.62 0.49 4.92
C ARG A 18 -12.97 0.20 5.57
N PRO A 19 -13.91 1.18 5.60
CA PRO A 19 -15.25 0.94 6.12
C PRO A 19 -15.96 -0.12 5.25
N ASN A 20 -16.73 -0.98 5.90
CA ASN A 20 -17.52 -2.05 5.26
C ASN A 20 -16.69 -3.07 4.46
N ARG A 21 -15.38 -3.13 4.66
CA ARG A 21 -14.47 -4.11 4.06
C ARG A 21 -13.85 -4.97 5.16
N CYS A 22 -13.61 -6.25 4.87
CA CYS A 22 -13.04 -7.19 5.83
C CYS A 22 -12.16 -8.24 5.16
N ALA A 23 -11.39 -8.96 5.97
CA ALA A 23 -10.47 -10.00 5.49
C ALA A 23 -11.21 -11.15 4.79
N GLN A 24 -12.41 -11.50 5.24
CA GLN A 24 -13.21 -12.55 4.62
C GLN A 24 -13.54 -12.24 3.16
N GLN A 25 -13.86 -10.99 2.85
CA GLN A 25 -14.12 -10.57 1.46
C GLN A 25 -12.84 -10.70 0.61
N ALA A 26 -11.69 -10.33 1.15
CA ALA A 26 -10.40 -10.47 0.47
C ALA A 26 -10.11 -11.95 0.15
N ILE A 27 -10.32 -12.84 1.13
CA ILE A 27 -10.12 -14.28 0.97
C ILE A 27 -11.06 -14.85 -0.08
N ILE A 28 -12.34 -14.50 -0.05
CA ILE A 28 -13.33 -14.97 -1.06
C ILE A 28 -12.88 -14.55 -2.46
N THR A 29 -12.51 -13.28 -2.64
CA THR A 29 -12.02 -12.79 -3.95
C THR A 29 -10.78 -13.54 -4.43
N ALA A 30 -9.84 -13.83 -3.52
CA ALA A 30 -8.66 -14.61 -3.87
C ALA A 30 -9.01 -16.05 -4.29
N LEU A 31 -9.91 -16.72 -3.55
CA LEU A 31 -10.36 -18.07 -3.86
C LEU A 31 -11.09 -18.13 -5.20
N ASP A 32 -11.93 -17.14 -5.50
CA ASP A 32 -12.62 -17.08 -6.80
C ASP A 32 -11.61 -17.02 -7.96
N ARG A 33 -10.56 -16.21 -7.83
CA ARG A 33 -9.50 -16.14 -8.85
C ARG A 33 -8.69 -17.43 -8.97
N MET A 34 -8.41 -18.09 -7.87
CA MET A 34 -7.74 -19.40 -7.88
C MET A 34 -8.64 -20.47 -8.57
N ASN A 35 -9.93 -20.45 -8.33
CA ASN A 35 -10.90 -21.34 -9.01
C ASN A 35 -10.99 -21.05 -10.52
N ASP A 36 -10.74 -19.81 -10.95
CA ASP A 36 -10.64 -19.43 -12.37
C ASP A 36 -9.32 -19.91 -13.04
N GLY A 37 -8.43 -20.59 -12.30
CA GLY A 37 -7.20 -21.18 -12.80
C GLY A 37 -5.95 -20.30 -12.60
N TYR A 38 -6.04 -19.22 -11.81
CA TYR A 38 -4.90 -18.37 -11.42
C TYR A 38 -4.29 -18.89 -10.12
N ASP A 39 -3.67 -20.06 -10.15
CA ASP A 39 -3.20 -20.81 -8.99
C ASP A 39 -1.74 -20.55 -8.59
N TRP A 40 -1.03 -19.71 -9.33
CA TRP A 40 0.28 -19.20 -8.98
C TRP A 40 0.17 -17.87 -8.22
N ILE A 41 0.68 -17.85 -7.00
CA ILE A 41 0.60 -16.69 -6.10
C ILE A 41 1.93 -15.94 -6.09
N VAL A 42 1.85 -14.63 -6.25
CA VAL A 42 2.96 -13.70 -6.04
C VAL A 42 2.64 -12.89 -4.80
N ASP A 43 3.26 -13.26 -3.70
CA ASP A 43 3.12 -12.61 -2.41
C ASP A 43 4.19 -11.52 -2.27
N ILE A 44 3.77 -10.27 -2.07
CA ILE A 44 4.65 -9.11 -1.99
C ILE A 44 4.48 -8.43 -0.62
N ASP A 45 5.52 -8.49 0.19
CA ASP A 45 5.61 -7.83 1.49
C ASP A 45 6.49 -6.58 1.39
N LEU A 46 6.05 -5.47 2.00
CA LEU A 46 6.80 -4.23 2.02
C LEU A 46 7.67 -4.15 3.29
N GLU A 47 8.94 -3.84 3.13
CA GLU A 47 9.84 -3.68 4.27
C GLU A 47 9.56 -2.38 5.01
N LYS A 48 9.16 -2.50 6.29
CA LYS A 48 9.04 -1.37 7.22
C LYS A 48 8.36 -0.14 6.59
N PHE A 49 7.20 -0.36 5.97
CA PHE A 49 6.48 0.70 5.25
C PHE A 49 6.41 2.01 6.05
N PHE A 50 6.00 1.92 7.32
CA PHE A 50 5.83 3.11 8.17
C PHE A 50 7.14 3.84 8.48
N ASP A 51 8.28 3.16 8.41
CA ASP A 51 9.60 3.76 8.67
C ASP A 51 10.23 4.33 7.40
N THR A 52 9.78 3.90 6.22
CA THR A 52 10.45 4.20 4.93
C THR A 52 9.64 5.11 4.01
N VAL A 53 8.36 5.37 4.30
CA VAL A 53 7.51 6.20 3.45
C VAL A 53 8.05 7.63 3.32
N ASN A 54 8.21 8.09 2.09
CA ASN A 54 8.66 9.46 1.80
C ASN A 54 7.49 10.44 1.97
N HIS A 55 7.65 11.40 2.89
CA HIS A 55 6.62 12.39 3.22
C HIS A 55 6.25 13.29 2.05
N ASP A 56 7.23 13.76 1.27
CA ASP A 56 6.96 14.68 0.15
C ASP A 56 6.16 13.99 -0.95
N LYS A 57 6.46 12.72 -1.22
CA LYS A 57 5.69 11.89 -2.15
C LYS A 57 4.26 11.68 -1.67
N LEU A 58 4.09 11.34 -0.39
CA LEU A 58 2.77 11.20 0.23
C LEU A 58 1.98 12.50 0.15
N MET A 59 2.59 13.65 0.50
CA MET A 59 1.94 14.96 0.41
C MET A 59 1.59 15.33 -1.04
N THR A 60 2.43 14.98 -2.00
CA THR A 60 2.15 15.18 -3.43
C THR A 60 0.92 14.39 -3.86
N LEU A 61 0.80 13.12 -3.43
CA LEU A 61 -0.38 12.30 -3.72
C LEU A 61 -1.64 12.89 -3.08
N MET A 62 -1.55 13.31 -1.83
CA MET A 62 -2.66 13.94 -1.12
C MET A 62 -3.10 15.25 -1.78
N GLY A 63 -2.17 16.07 -2.26
CA GLY A 63 -2.43 17.33 -2.96
C GLY A 63 -3.13 17.16 -4.32
N LYS A 64 -3.17 15.94 -4.88
CA LYS A 64 -4.01 15.65 -6.06
C LYS A 64 -5.50 15.78 -5.72
N THR A 65 -5.89 15.39 -4.51
CA THR A 65 -7.27 15.33 -4.03
C THR A 65 -7.62 16.51 -3.14
N ILE A 66 -6.78 16.84 -2.16
CA ILE A 66 -7.00 17.96 -1.22
C ILE A 66 -6.31 19.18 -1.76
N LYS A 67 -7.10 20.22 -2.08
CA LYS A 67 -6.58 21.50 -2.60
C LYS A 67 -6.42 22.57 -1.52
N ASP A 68 -6.92 22.31 -0.32
CA ASP A 68 -6.79 23.19 0.83
C ASP A 68 -5.37 23.09 1.43
N GLY A 69 -4.62 24.19 1.33
CA GLY A 69 -3.25 24.27 1.82
C GLY A 69 -3.14 24.19 3.35
N GLU A 70 -4.13 24.67 4.08
CA GLU A 70 -4.14 24.59 5.56
C GLU A 70 -4.31 23.15 6.01
N VAL A 71 -5.24 22.42 5.39
CA VAL A 71 -5.45 20.99 5.65
C VAL A 71 -4.19 20.20 5.33
N ILE A 72 -3.55 20.42 4.19
CA ILE A 72 -2.28 19.77 3.82
C ILE A 72 -1.18 20.09 4.83
N SER A 73 -1.08 21.34 5.29
CA SER A 73 -0.09 21.74 6.30
C SER A 73 -0.30 21.03 7.64
N ILE A 74 -1.55 20.88 8.07
CA ILE A 74 -1.89 20.14 9.28
C ILE A 74 -1.52 18.66 9.13
N ILE A 75 -1.88 18.04 8.01
CA ILE A 75 -1.60 16.63 7.76
C ILE A 75 -0.08 16.39 7.71
N ARG A 76 0.70 17.29 7.14
CA ARG A 76 2.17 17.21 7.08
C ARG A 76 2.82 17.07 8.46
N LYS A 77 2.20 17.63 9.49
CA LYS A 77 2.69 17.55 10.88
C LYS A 77 2.54 16.14 11.50
N PHE A 78 1.62 15.32 11.00
CA PHE A 78 1.41 13.97 11.54
C PHE A 78 2.56 13.02 11.25
N PRO A 79 3.04 12.84 10.01
CA PRO A 79 4.23 12.04 9.76
C PRO A 79 5.50 12.69 10.32
N ALA A 80 5.61 14.02 10.29
CA ALA A 80 6.77 14.75 10.77
C ALA A 80 6.85 14.87 12.30
N SER A 81 5.77 14.55 13.04
CA SER A 81 5.81 14.52 14.51
C SER A 81 6.71 13.37 14.96
N GLY A 82 7.98 13.70 15.22
CA GLY A 82 9.04 12.76 15.54
C GLY A 82 8.75 11.85 16.73
N ILE A 83 9.51 10.78 16.80
CA ILE A 83 9.51 9.86 17.94
C ILE A 83 10.28 10.55 19.06
N LYS A 84 9.67 10.70 20.23
CA LYS A 84 10.39 11.09 21.46
C LYS A 84 11.05 9.82 22.00
N GLU A 85 12.31 9.61 21.64
CA GLU A 85 13.17 8.64 22.31
C GLU A 85 14.10 9.40 23.25
N ASP A 86 14.13 9.01 24.52
CA ASP A 86 15.06 9.52 25.56
C ASP A 86 15.16 11.07 25.66
N ASP A 87 14.00 11.78 25.66
CA ASP A 87 13.88 13.24 25.78
C ASP A 87 14.48 14.06 24.62
N GLU A 88 15.00 13.46 23.57
CA GLU A 88 15.37 14.16 22.34
C GLU A 88 14.27 14.11 21.29
N TYR A 89 13.83 15.30 20.81
CA TYR A 89 12.90 15.44 19.71
C TYR A 89 13.68 15.43 18.39
N ARG A 90 13.50 14.40 17.56
CA ARG A 90 14.06 14.37 16.20
C ARG A 90 12.94 14.48 15.18
N GLU A 91 12.97 15.53 14.36
CA GLU A 91 12.11 15.60 13.18
C GLU A 91 12.49 14.50 12.19
N SER A 92 11.54 13.64 11.85
CA SER A 92 11.72 12.62 10.82
C SER A 92 11.21 13.14 9.49
N VAL A 93 12.04 13.11 8.46
CA VAL A 93 11.66 13.40 7.07
C VAL A 93 11.10 12.16 6.38
N ILE A 94 11.31 10.99 6.97
CA ILE A 94 10.94 9.69 6.44
C ILE A 94 10.22 8.93 7.56
N GLY A 95 9.13 8.23 7.20
CA GLY A 95 8.39 7.38 8.11
C GLY A 95 7.15 8.05 8.72
N THR A 96 6.22 7.25 9.18
CA THR A 96 5.02 7.66 9.91
C THR A 96 4.90 6.85 11.19
N ARG A 97 4.31 7.43 12.25
CA ARG A 97 4.09 6.70 13.50
C ARG A 97 3.24 5.46 13.27
N GLN A 98 3.75 4.30 13.61
CA GLN A 98 2.96 3.08 13.70
C GLN A 98 1.94 3.23 14.85
N GLY A 99 0.64 2.99 14.58
CA GLY A 99 -0.43 3.13 15.57
C GLY A 99 -1.10 4.50 15.65
N GLY A 100 -0.70 5.49 14.83
CA GLY A 100 -1.44 6.75 14.72
C GLY A 100 -2.78 6.57 14.00
N ASN A 101 -3.83 7.27 14.45
CA ASN A 101 -5.20 7.17 13.88
C ASN A 101 -5.25 7.46 12.37
N LEU A 102 -4.32 8.24 11.84
CA LEU A 102 -4.24 8.61 10.42
C LEU A 102 -3.36 7.66 9.60
N SER A 103 -2.48 6.91 10.26
CA SER A 103 -1.48 6.06 9.60
C SER A 103 -2.08 5.02 8.63
N PRO A 104 -3.19 4.32 8.96
CA PRO A 104 -3.80 3.38 8.03
C PRO A 104 -4.33 4.04 6.75
N LEU A 105 -4.91 5.23 6.86
CA LEU A 105 -5.38 5.98 5.70
C LEU A 105 -4.23 6.45 4.82
N LEU A 106 -3.17 7.02 5.42
CA LEU A 106 -1.98 7.45 4.70
C LEU A 106 -1.30 6.29 3.98
N ALA A 107 -1.24 5.13 4.63
CA ALA A 107 -0.73 3.90 4.03
C ALA A 107 -1.57 3.47 2.82
N ASN A 108 -2.90 3.50 2.94
CA ASN A 108 -3.78 3.16 1.81
C ASN A 108 -3.65 4.16 0.66
N ILE A 109 -3.52 5.47 0.92
CA ILE A 109 -3.31 6.48 -0.13
C ILE A 109 -2.03 6.18 -0.93
N MET A 110 -0.93 5.88 -0.26
CA MET A 110 0.33 5.56 -0.92
C MET A 110 0.25 4.26 -1.73
N ARG A 111 -0.35 3.22 -1.15
CA ARG A 111 -0.49 1.91 -1.79
C ARG A 111 -1.52 1.88 -2.90
N ASN A 112 -2.47 2.81 -2.92
CA ASN A 112 -3.44 2.94 -4.01
C ASN A 112 -2.76 3.21 -5.37
N GLU A 113 -1.57 3.81 -5.38
CA GLU A 113 -0.80 3.95 -6.63
C GLU A 113 -0.27 2.58 -7.11
N LEU A 114 0.04 1.66 -6.20
CA LEU A 114 0.36 0.27 -6.52
C LEU A 114 -0.88 -0.48 -7.04
N ASP A 115 -2.03 -0.30 -6.39
CA ASP A 115 -3.30 -0.91 -6.80
C ASP A 115 -3.66 -0.49 -8.24
N LYS A 116 -3.54 0.80 -8.56
CA LYS A 116 -3.75 1.34 -9.92
C LYS A 116 -2.78 0.77 -10.94
N GLU A 117 -1.52 0.62 -10.58
CA GLU A 117 -0.51 0.03 -11.47
C GLU A 117 -0.83 -1.43 -11.78
N MET A 118 -1.24 -2.20 -10.76
CA MET A 118 -1.64 -3.60 -10.95
C MET A 118 -2.89 -3.71 -11.82
N GLU A 119 -3.88 -2.83 -11.63
CA GLU A 119 -5.07 -2.74 -12.45
C GLU A 119 -4.72 -2.40 -13.92
N GLN A 120 -3.89 -1.38 -14.15
CA GLN A 120 -3.46 -0.99 -15.51
C GLN A 120 -2.74 -2.11 -16.26
N ARG A 121 -2.07 -2.99 -15.52
CA ARG A 121 -1.42 -4.19 -16.08
C ARG A 121 -2.35 -5.38 -16.27
N GLY A 122 -3.62 -5.24 -15.87
CA GLY A 122 -4.61 -6.32 -15.93
C GLY A 122 -4.28 -7.49 -15.01
N LEU A 123 -3.65 -7.23 -13.86
CA LEU A 123 -3.30 -8.26 -12.88
C LEU A 123 -4.49 -8.58 -11.97
N ASN A 124 -4.67 -9.86 -11.68
CA ASN A 124 -5.58 -10.29 -10.63
C ASN A 124 -4.87 -10.17 -9.30
N PHE A 125 -5.29 -9.23 -8.47
CA PHE A 125 -4.68 -9.01 -7.16
C PHE A 125 -5.72 -8.83 -6.07
N VAL A 126 -5.30 -9.05 -4.85
CA VAL A 126 -6.04 -8.75 -3.63
C VAL A 126 -5.07 -8.14 -2.63
N ARG A 127 -5.46 -7.03 -2.03
CA ARG A 127 -4.68 -6.38 -0.98
C ARG A 127 -5.49 -6.26 0.32
N TYR A 128 -4.91 -6.72 1.40
CA TYR A 128 -5.43 -6.49 2.75
C TYR A 128 -4.36 -5.81 3.60
N ALA A 129 -4.51 -4.52 3.85
CA ALA A 129 -3.53 -3.71 4.56
C ALA A 129 -2.14 -3.77 3.87
N ASP A 130 -1.17 -4.40 4.54
CA ASP A 130 0.21 -4.56 4.09
C ASP A 130 0.39 -5.76 3.17
N ASP A 131 -0.46 -6.77 3.30
CA ASP A 131 -0.40 -8.00 2.51
C ASP A 131 -0.99 -7.76 1.11
N CYS A 132 -0.22 -8.09 0.09
CA CYS A 132 -0.62 -7.96 -1.31
C CYS A 132 -0.25 -9.22 -2.09
N ILE A 133 -1.25 -9.92 -2.57
CA ILE A 133 -1.09 -11.10 -3.41
C ILE A 133 -1.57 -10.83 -4.84
N ASN A 134 -0.80 -11.29 -5.81
CA ASN A 134 -1.19 -11.33 -7.22
C ASN A 134 -1.33 -12.79 -7.65
N MET A 135 -2.38 -13.10 -8.41
CA MET A 135 -2.69 -14.44 -8.86
C MET A 135 -2.55 -14.53 -10.37
N VAL A 136 -1.79 -15.50 -10.84
CA VAL A 136 -1.48 -15.69 -12.27
C VAL A 136 -1.54 -17.15 -12.67
N GLY A 137 -1.67 -17.43 -13.96
CA GLY A 137 -1.87 -18.78 -14.47
C GLY A 137 -0.57 -19.59 -14.71
N SER A 138 0.62 -19.04 -14.45
CA SER A 138 1.87 -19.77 -14.68
C SER A 138 3.04 -19.24 -13.85
N GLU A 139 4.00 -20.12 -13.54
CA GLU A 139 5.24 -19.77 -12.83
C GLU A 139 6.04 -18.67 -13.55
N MET A 140 6.13 -18.74 -14.87
CA MET A 140 6.84 -17.74 -15.66
C MET A 140 6.18 -16.36 -15.54
N SER A 141 4.85 -16.31 -15.57
CA SER A 141 4.08 -15.07 -15.33
C SER A 141 4.31 -14.56 -13.91
N ALA A 142 4.31 -15.44 -12.90
CA ALA A 142 4.53 -15.06 -11.50
C ALA A 142 5.92 -14.43 -11.30
N LYS A 143 6.97 -15.05 -11.83
CA LYS A 143 8.33 -14.49 -11.77
C LYS A 143 8.45 -13.13 -12.49
N ARG A 144 7.75 -12.97 -13.61
CA ARG A 144 7.69 -11.69 -14.33
C ARG A 144 6.95 -10.61 -13.54
N VAL A 145 5.80 -10.94 -12.94
CA VAL A 145 5.03 -10.03 -12.10
C VAL A 145 5.85 -9.62 -10.88
N MET A 146 6.42 -10.56 -10.14
CA MET A 146 7.30 -10.27 -8.99
C MET A 146 8.36 -9.22 -9.36
N ARG A 147 9.15 -9.48 -10.41
CA ARG A 147 10.22 -8.57 -10.85
C ARG A 147 9.70 -7.18 -11.24
N ASN A 148 8.59 -7.12 -11.98
CA ASN A 148 8.09 -5.85 -12.51
C ASN A 148 7.41 -5.01 -11.44
N ILE A 149 6.68 -5.63 -10.53
CA ILE A 149 6.02 -4.94 -9.41
C ILE A 149 7.05 -4.50 -8.37
N THR A 150 8.04 -5.34 -8.05
CA THR A 150 9.17 -4.93 -7.19
C THR A 150 9.85 -3.68 -7.74
N ARG A 151 10.18 -3.67 -9.04
CA ARG A 151 10.78 -2.48 -9.67
C ARG A 151 9.90 -1.24 -9.56
N PHE A 152 8.59 -1.37 -9.78
CA PHE A 152 7.66 -0.25 -9.64
C PHE A 152 7.63 0.28 -8.21
N ILE A 153 7.56 -0.61 -7.22
CA ILE A 153 7.56 -0.25 -5.80
C ILE A 153 8.84 0.53 -5.45
N GLU A 154 9.99 0.04 -5.88
CA GLU A 154 11.28 0.64 -5.52
C GLU A 154 11.55 1.95 -6.29
N GLU A 155 11.40 1.94 -7.62
CA GLU A 155 11.73 3.10 -8.46
C GLU A 155 10.66 4.19 -8.44
N LYS A 156 9.37 3.82 -8.43
CA LYS A 156 8.27 4.78 -8.53
C LYS A 156 7.69 5.16 -7.17
N LEU A 157 7.50 4.21 -6.27
CA LEU A 157 6.97 4.52 -4.94
C LEU A 157 8.08 4.88 -3.94
N GLY A 158 9.32 4.47 -4.20
CA GLY A 158 10.45 4.70 -3.28
C GLY A 158 10.31 3.91 -1.99
N LEU A 159 9.58 2.80 -2.04
CA LEU A 159 9.41 1.84 -0.95
C LEU A 159 10.35 0.67 -1.18
N LYS A 160 10.59 -0.15 -0.15
CA LYS A 160 11.40 -1.36 -0.27
C LYS A 160 10.54 -2.61 -0.19
N VAL A 161 10.84 -3.58 -1.05
CA VAL A 161 10.25 -4.91 -0.98
C VAL A 161 11.09 -5.80 -0.05
N ASN A 162 10.43 -6.48 0.86
CA ASN A 162 11.06 -7.46 1.73
C ASN A 162 11.31 -8.75 0.93
N THR A 163 12.50 -8.88 0.39
CA THR A 163 12.90 -10.02 -0.45
C THR A 163 12.94 -11.37 0.29
N THR A 164 13.00 -11.33 1.63
CA THR A 164 12.99 -12.56 2.45
C THR A 164 11.58 -13.12 2.63
N LYS A 165 10.59 -12.25 2.71
CA LYS A 165 9.19 -12.63 2.90
C LYS A 165 8.43 -12.74 1.59
N SER A 166 8.77 -11.89 0.61
CA SER A 166 8.12 -11.94 -0.71
C SER A 166 8.50 -13.21 -1.45
N LYS A 167 7.50 -13.91 -1.97
CA LYS A 167 7.68 -15.21 -2.60
C LYS A 167 6.73 -15.46 -3.76
N VAL A 168 7.11 -16.41 -4.59
CA VAL A 168 6.24 -17.02 -5.62
C VAL A 168 5.96 -18.45 -5.18
N ASP A 169 4.68 -18.82 -5.12
CA ASP A 169 4.23 -20.14 -4.65
C ASP A 169 3.03 -20.62 -5.50
N LYS A 170 2.62 -21.89 -5.31
CA LYS A 170 1.47 -22.49 -6.00
C LYS A 170 0.53 -23.12 -5.01
#